data_caf095940be3a317bf108e4b99f1d831
#
_entry.id   caf095940be3a317bf108e4b99f1d831
#
_cell.length_a   1.000
_cell.length_b   1.000
_cell.length_c   1.000
_cell.angle_alpha   90.00
_cell.angle_beta   90.00
_cell.angle_gamma   90.00
#
_symmetry.space_group_name_H-M   'P 1'
#
loop_
_entity.id
_entity.type
_entity.pdbx_description
1 polymer ?
#
loop_
_entity_poly.entity_id
_entity_poly.type
_entity_poly.pdbx_seq_one_letter_code
_entity_poly.pdbx_strand_id
1 'polypeptide(L)'
;MNLKQLSELLGLSQTTVSRALNGYPEVNEATRERVLQAVKETGYRPNKAAQRLATGKAGSIGLVMPTAPGHQSDVHFGEFLAGLGEEAVRHDFHFVIMPADPDDEVAALRRLAISGNVDALFVAYMRGHDPRLAMLKSLSMPYVVHGRSFGSEPDYPYLDIDNEGAFYDATRLLLQLGHTRFALMNGPIHLDFAIRRKNGVISALAERGLVLDEGCMSHALMTDEQGLLAMEHFLQLPERPTAILCSSTVLALGAIRAVNQAGLRLGEDISLIAHDDVLPLLKPESFSVPLTTTRSSLRAAGVRIAQRLIGTVKQAGPFPDQELWKTELIVRASTGPVPRA
;
A
#
# COMPACT_ATOMS: atom_id res chain seq x y z
N MET A 1 12.74 9.36 37.04
CA MET A 1 12.53 8.21 37.95
C MET A 1 12.73 6.91 37.18
N ASN A 2 13.28 5.87 37.82
CA ASN A 2 13.41 4.53 37.21
C ASN A 2 12.51 3.51 37.94
N LEU A 3 12.42 2.26 37.44
CA LEU A 3 11.54 1.22 37.99
C LEU A 3 11.85 0.91 39.45
N LYS A 4 13.15 0.92 39.84
CA LYS A 4 13.58 0.69 41.23
C LYS A 4 13.05 1.78 42.17
N GLN A 5 13.20 3.03 41.79
CA GLN A 5 12.69 4.16 42.58
C GLN A 5 11.17 4.15 42.71
N LEU A 6 10.45 3.78 41.63
CA LEU A 6 8.99 3.64 41.67
C LEU A 6 8.56 2.49 42.59
N SER A 7 9.28 1.37 42.56
CA SER A 7 8.99 0.23 43.44
C SER A 7 9.25 0.56 44.93
N GLU A 8 10.31 1.29 45.21
CA GLU A 8 10.62 1.78 46.58
C GLU A 8 9.52 2.74 47.08
N LEU A 9 9.08 3.69 46.24
CA LEU A 9 8.00 4.63 46.55
C LEU A 9 6.68 3.91 46.90
N LEU A 10 6.38 2.82 46.20
CA LEU A 10 5.14 2.05 46.40
C LEU A 10 5.23 0.98 47.47
N GLY A 11 6.44 0.69 47.98
CA GLY A 11 6.67 -0.43 48.91
C GLY A 11 6.44 -1.81 48.27
N LEU A 12 6.66 -1.92 46.95
CA LEU A 12 6.43 -3.11 46.15
C LEU A 12 7.76 -3.64 45.57
N SER A 13 7.80 -4.91 45.18
CA SER A 13 8.92 -5.42 44.41
C SER A 13 8.90 -4.85 42.97
N GLN A 14 10.09 -4.70 42.33
CA GLN A 14 10.18 -4.29 40.93
C GLN A 14 9.40 -5.22 40.02
N THR A 15 9.37 -6.52 40.31
CA THR A 15 8.61 -7.52 39.58
C THR A 15 7.12 -7.27 39.70
N THR A 16 6.62 -6.93 40.90
CA THR A 16 5.19 -6.61 41.11
C THR A 16 4.78 -5.36 40.34
N VAL A 17 5.59 -4.29 40.40
CA VAL A 17 5.35 -3.06 39.66
C VAL A 17 5.38 -3.31 38.16
N SER A 18 6.36 -4.05 37.65
CA SER A 18 6.46 -4.41 36.25
C SER A 18 5.26 -5.22 35.78
N ARG A 19 4.81 -6.22 36.52
CA ARG A 19 3.63 -7.03 36.21
C ARG A 19 2.34 -6.22 36.25
N ALA A 20 2.21 -5.31 37.23
CA ALA A 20 1.08 -4.38 37.29
C ALA A 20 0.97 -3.51 36.02
N LEU A 21 2.10 -2.95 35.59
CA LEU A 21 2.20 -2.10 34.39
C LEU A 21 1.88 -2.86 33.08
N ASN A 22 2.22 -4.14 33.03
CA ASN A 22 2.02 -4.99 31.86
C ASN A 22 0.68 -5.76 31.89
N GLY A 23 -0.19 -5.50 32.89
CA GLY A 23 -1.54 -6.08 32.93
C GLY A 23 -1.60 -7.56 33.28
N TYR A 24 -0.58 -8.10 33.92
CA TYR A 24 -0.54 -9.52 34.32
C TYR A 24 -1.68 -9.86 35.29
N PRO A 25 -2.40 -10.97 35.11
CA PRO A 25 -3.56 -11.32 35.91
C PRO A 25 -3.25 -11.66 37.36
N GLU A 26 -2.00 -11.99 37.67
CA GLU A 26 -1.56 -12.30 39.05
C GLU A 26 -1.50 -11.06 39.98
N VAL A 27 -1.57 -9.84 39.41
CA VAL A 27 -1.63 -8.61 40.18
C VAL A 27 -3.07 -8.20 40.37
N ASN A 28 -3.50 -8.11 41.63
CA ASN A 28 -4.86 -7.68 41.96
C ASN A 28 -5.13 -6.22 41.48
N GLU A 29 -6.39 -5.91 41.24
CA GLU A 29 -6.80 -4.63 40.66
C GLU A 29 -6.40 -3.43 41.54
N ALA A 30 -6.56 -3.53 42.85
CA ALA A 30 -6.20 -2.45 43.77
C ALA A 30 -4.69 -2.10 43.71
N THR A 31 -3.82 -3.13 43.58
CA THR A 31 -2.38 -2.91 43.39
C THR A 31 -2.09 -2.30 42.01
N ARG A 32 -2.77 -2.75 40.98
CA ARG A 32 -2.64 -2.21 39.62
C ARG A 32 -3.01 -0.73 39.60
N GLU A 33 -4.14 -0.35 40.17
CA GLU A 33 -4.59 1.05 40.24
C GLU A 33 -3.60 1.93 40.98
N ARG A 34 -3.07 1.45 42.16
CA ARG A 34 -2.03 2.17 42.89
C ARG A 34 -0.77 2.42 42.06
N VAL A 35 -0.32 1.42 41.32
CA VAL A 35 0.84 1.56 40.41
C VAL A 35 0.57 2.54 39.30
N LEU A 36 -0.59 2.45 38.63
CA LEU A 36 -0.98 3.36 37.52
C LEU A 36 -1.13 4.80 38.02
N GLN A 37 -1.66 5.01 39.21
CA GLN A 37 -1.77 6.33 39.81
C GLN A 37 -0.39 6.92 40.10
N ALA A 38 0.51 6.16 40.72
CA ALA A 38 1.88 6.61 40.99
C ALA A 38 2.65 6.92 39.69
N VAL A 39 2.43 6.17 38.61
CA VAL A 39 2.99 6.48 37.27
C VAL A 39 2.53 7.83 36.75
N LYS A 40 1.22 8.15 36.87
CA LYS A 40 0.68 9.44 36.50
C LYS A 40 1.29 10.58 37.33
N GLU A 41 1.36 10.42 38.62
CA GLU A 41 1.86 11.44 39.55
C GLU A 41 3.35 11.71 39.39
N THR A 42 4.14 10.66 39.18
CA THR A 42 5.61 10.74 39.11
C THR A 42 6.14 11.00 37.69
N GLY A 43 5.30 10.88 36.65
CA GLY A 43 5.74 10.95 35.28
C GLY A 43 6.69 9.82 34.87
N TYR A 44 6.66 8.71 35.61
CA TYR A 44 7.49 7.54 35.29
C TYR A 44 7.12 7.03 33.86
N ARG A 45 8.15 6.77 33.08
CA ARG A 45 8.01 6.10 31.78
C ARG A 45 8.79 4.80 31.80
N PRO A 46 8.15 3.66 31.47
CA PRO A 46 8.85 2.39 31.34
C PRO A 46 10.02 2.51 30.36
N ASN A 47 11.16 1.96 30.72
CA ASN A 47 12.31 1.91 29.83
C ASN A 47 12.07 0.80 28.79
N LYS A 48 11.80 1.20 27.54
CA LYS A 48 11.55 0.28 26.41
C LYS A 48 12.72 -0.67 26.16
N ALA A 49 13.97 -0.23 26.37
CA ALA A 49 15.14 -1.13 26.26
C ALA A 49 15.13 -2.22 27.34
N ALA A 50 14.77 -1.87 28.57
CA ALA A 50 14.63 -2.86 29.66
C ALA A 50 13.44 -3.81 29.40
N GLN A 51 12.33 -3.31 28.85
CA GLN A 51 11.20 -4.16 28.46
C GLN A 51 11.60 -5.14 27.36
N ARG A 52 12.31 -4.67 26.33
CA ARG A 52 12.86 -5.54 25.27
C ARG A 52 13.72 -6.66 25.85
N LEU A 53 14.64 -6.32 26.75
CA LEU A 53 15.50 -7.30 27.38
C LEU A 53 14.69 -8.34 28.17
N ALA A 54 13.64 -7.92 28.86
CA ALA A 54 12.80 -8.79 29.70
C ALA A 54 11.81 -9.65 28.85
N THR A 55 11.29 -9.14 27.76
CA THR A 55 10.25 -9.81 26.93
C THR A 55 10.80 -10.46 25.67
N GLY A 56 12.00 -10.09 25.23
CA GLY A 56 12.56 -10.46 23.93
C GLY A 56 11.84 -9.83 22.75
N LYS A 57 10.90 -8.87 22.98
CA LYS A 57 10.09 -8.23 21.92
C LYS A 57 10.44 -6.76 21.77
N ALA A 58 10.62 -6.31 20.53
CA ALA A 58 10.95 -4.93 20.19
C ALA A 58 9.73 -3.98 20.25
N GLY A 59 8.51 -4.51 20.03
CA GLY A 59 7.30 -3.73 19.85
C GLY A 59 7.34 -2.93 18.55
N SER A 60 7.93 -3.48 17.50
CA SER A 60 8.17 -2.73 16.27
C SER A 60 8.03 -3.60 15.02
N ILE A 61 7.49 -2.99 13.95
CA ILE A 61 7.45 -3.55 12.60
C ILE A 61 8.49 -2.83 11.76
N GLY A 62 9.31 -3.59 11.04
CA GLY A 62 10.35 -3.09 10.17
C GLY A 62 9.93 -3.04 8.71
N LEU A 63 10.41 -2.04 8.00
CA LEU A 63 10.34 -1.97 6.55
C LEU A 63 11.63 -1.37 5.98
N VAL A 64 12.02 -1.81 4.79
CA VAL A 64 13.11 -1.21 4.02
C VAL A 64 12.49 -0.33 2.94
N MET A 65 12.95 0.91 2.84
CA MET A 65 12.48 1.87 1.86
C MET A 65 13.62 2.21 0.89
N PRO A 66 13.44 1.96 -0.41
CA PRO A 66 14.43 2.37 -1.41
C PRO A 66 14.61 3.89 -1.43
N THR A 67 15.86 4.34 -1.55
CA THR A 67 16.21 5.77 -1.65
C THR A 67 16.13 6.32 -3.08
N ALA A 68 15.67 5.51 -4.03
CA ALA A 68 15.50 5.91 -5.42
C ALA A 68 14.58 7.13 -5.55
N PRO A 69 14.86 8.06 -6.51
CA PRO A 69 14.00 9.20 -6.78
C PRO A 69 12.56 8.75 -7.06
N GLY A 70 11.60 9.47 -6.49
CA GLY A 70 10.16 9.20 -6.67
C GLY A 70 9.53 8.28 -5.61
N HIS A 71 10.27 7.39 -4.96
CA HIS A 71 9.70 6.54 -3.91
C HIS A 71 9.36 7.32 -2.63
N GLN A 72 10.16 8.33 -2.28
CA GLN A 72 9.94 9.14 -1.09
C GLN A 72 8.78 10.14 -1.22
N SER A 73 8.39 10.45 -2.45
CA SER A 73 7.30 11.39 -2.78
C SER A 73 6.01 10.67 -3.19
N ASP A 74 5.97 9.34 -3.08
CA ASP A 74 4.81 8.55 -3.47
C ASP A 74 3.66 8.75 -2.49
N VAL A 75 2.67 9.54 -2.88
CA VAL A 75 1.47 9.83 -2.08
C VAL A 75 0.66 8.57 -1.77
N HIS A 76 0.71 7.56 -2.63
CA HIS A 76 0.02 6.29 -2.44
C HIS A 76 0.64 5.53 -1.27
N PHE A 77 1.97 5.50 -1.19
CA PHE A 77 2.68 4.88 -0.07
C PHE A 77 2.46 5.63 1.25
N GLY A 78 2.29 6.97 1.19
CA GLY A 78 1.94 7.79 2.35
C GLY A 78 0.62 7.35 2.99
N GLU A 79 -0.42 7.11 2.19
CA GLU A 79 -1.72 6.60 2.70
C GLU A 79 -1.60 5.18 3.26
N PHE A 80 -0.81 4.33 2.63
CA PHE A 80 -0.54 3.01 3.16
C PHE A 80 0.15 3.06 4.53
N LEU A 81 1.20 3.88 4.69
CA LEU A 81 1.88 4.11 5.97
C LEU A 81 0.94 4.68 7.03
N ALA A 82 0.04 5.57 6.65
CA ALA A 82 -0.97 6.11 7.58
C ALA A 82 -1.86 5.00 8.14
N GLY A 83 -2.31 4.07 7.28
CA GLY A 83 -3.09 2.91 7.71
C GLY A 83 -2.31 1.98 8.64
N LEU A 84 -1.06 1.67 8.31
CA LEU A 84 -0.17 0.92 9.18
C LEU A 84 -0.05 1.60 10.56
N GLY A 85 0.14 2.94 10.57
CA GLY A 85 0.31 3.75 11.77
C GLY A 85 -0.91 3.75 12.68
N GLU A 86 -2.12 3.81 12.11
CA GLU A 86 -3.37 3.75 12.89
C GLU A 86 -3.45 2.51 13.77
N GLU A 87 -3.12 1.34 13.19
CA GLU A 87 -3.20 0.09 13.93
C GLU A 87 -2.03 -0.07 14.90
N ALA A 88 -0.84 0.38 14.50
CA ALA A 88 0.34 0.35 15.38
C ALA A 88 0.13 1.15 16.66
N VAL A 89 -0.43 2.36 16.57
CA VAL A 89 -0.76 3.21 17.74
C VAL A 89 -1.73 2.51 18.69
N ARG A 90 -2.75 1.83 18.17
CA ARG A 90 -3.73 1.09 19.00
C ARG A 90 -3.09 -0.02 19.83
N HIS A 91 -1.94 -0.54 19.38
CA HIS A 91 -1.27 -1.68 19.98
C HIS A 91 0.07 -1.35 20.64
N ASP A 92 0.45 -0.07 20.73
CA ASP A 92 1.76 0.41 21.25
C ASP A 92 2.95 -0.19 20.46
N PHE A 93 2.78 -0.32 19.13
CA PHE A 93 3.84 -0.68 18.20
C PHE A 93 4.43 0.54 17.51
N HIS A 94 5.66 0.42 17.07
CA HIS A 94 6.38 1.43 16.31
C HIS A 94 6.74 0.92 14.91
N PHE A 95 7.07 1.85 14.00
CA PHE A 95 7.71 1.52 12.73
C PHE A 95 9.18 1.85 12.76
N VAL A 96 9.99 0.94 12.22
CA VAL A 96 11.40 1.16 11.94
C VAL A 96 11.55 1.16 10.43
N ILE A 97 11.78 2.34 9.85
CA ILE A 97 12.04 2.51 8.43
C ILE A 97 13.56 2.55 8.23
N MET A 98 14.08 1.58 7.48
CA MET A 98 15.49 1.55 7.11
C MET A 98 15.63 1.98 5.66
N PRO A 99 16.24 3.15 5.37
CA PRO A 99 16.55 3.52 4.00
C PRO A 99 17.63 2.60 3.44
N ALA A 100 17.53 2.27 2.15
CA ALA A 100 18.50 1.43 1.45
C ALA A 100 18.66 1.88 0.01
N ASP A 101 19.85 1.65 -0.53
CA ASP A 101 20.07 1.70 -1.97
C ASP A 101 19.20 0.62 -2.64
N PRO A 102 18.61 0.88 -3.81
CA PRO A 102 17.81 -0.12 -4.54
C PRO A 102 18.56 -1.44 -4.79
N ASP A 103 19.88 -1.39 -4.98
CA ASP A 103 20.70 -2.58 -5.20
C ASP A 103 21.05 -3.33 -3.90
N ASP A 104 20.87 -2.71 -2.73
CA ASP A 104 21.18 -3.27 -1.40
C ASP A 104 19.94 -3.68 -0.59
N GLU A 105 18.73 -3.61 -1.14
CA GLU A 105 17.48 -3.88 -0.41
C GLU A 105 17.46 -5.23 0.32
N VAL A 106 17.96 -6.30 -0.33
CA VAL A 106 17.98 -7.64 0.27
C VAL A 106 18.89 -7.69 1.50
N ALA A 107 20.08 -7.09 1.39
CA ALA A 107 21.02 -7.05 2.51
C ALA A 107 20.52 -6.11 3.63
N ALA A 108 19.91 -4.97 3.28
CA ALA A 108 19.30 -4.07 4.24
C ALA A 108 18.14 -4.75 5.01
N LEU A 109 17.28 -5.49 4.31
CA LEU A 109 16.19 -6.23 4.91
C LEU A 109 16.72 -7.32 5.87
N ARG A 110 17.80 -8.02 5.48
CA ARG A 110 18.47 -8.98 6.37
C ARG A 110 19.06 -8.29 7.60
N ARG A 111 19.78 -7.16 7.43
CA ARG A 111 20.32 -6.40 8.57
C ARG A 111 19.23 -5.97 9.53
N LEU A 112 18.11 -5.48 9.01
CA LEU A 112 16.96 -5.08 9.82
C LEU A 112 16.39 -6.28 10.61
N ALA A 113 16.23 -7.42 9.95
CA ALA A 113 15.69 -8.64 10.55
C ALA A 113 16.52 -9.12 11.75
N ILE A 114 17.87 -9.13 11.62
CA ILE A 114 18.76 -9.63 12.67
C ILE A 114 19.12 -8.58 13.72
N SER A 115 18.69 -7.33 13.56
CA SER A 115 19.06 -6.22 14.46
C SER A 115 18.47 -6.32 15.86
N GLY A 116 17.46 -7.17 16.08
CA GLY A 116 16.67 -7.20 17.30
C GLY A 116 15.80 -5.95 17.53
N ASN A 117 15.71 -5.04 16.57
CA ASN A 117 14.94 -3.80 16.66
C ASN A 117 13.51 -3.94 16.16
N VAL A 118 13.17 -5.05 15.52
CA VAL A 118 11.84 -5.31 14.96
C VAL A 118 11.40 -6.74 15.30
N ASP A 119 10.10 -6.96 15.43
CA ASP A 119 9.48 -8.27 15.69
C ASP A 119 8.85 -8.87 14.44
N ALA A 120 8.62 -8.04 13.41
CA ALA A 120 8.01 -8.45 12.16
C ALA A 120 8.46 -7.53 11.02
N LEU A 121 8.34 -8.00 9.79
CA LEU A 121 8.71 -7.26 8.58
C LEU A 121 7.50 -7.04 7.68
N PHE A 122 7.48 -5.86 7.07
CA PHE A 122 6.59 -5.51 5.98
C PHE A 122 7.39 -5.27 4.70
N VAL A 123 6.92 -5.81 3.58
CA VAL A 123 7.54 -5.62 2.27
C VAL A 123 6.51 -5.19 1.25
N ALA A 124 6.80 -4.14 0.50
CA ALA A 124 5.98 -3.61 -0.59
C ALA A 124 6.77 -3.51 -1.90
N TYR A 125 6.13 -2.94 -2.94
CA TYR A 125 6.73 -2.75 -4.26
C TYR A 125 7.30 -4.05 -4.84
N MET A 126 6.46 -5.09 -4.88
CA MET A 126 6.85 -6.39 -5.40
C MET A 126 7.21 -6.31 -6.88
N ARG A 127 8.26 -7.05 -7.22
CA ARG A 127 8.78 -7.20 -8.58
C ARG A 127 8.56 -8.63 -9.08
N GLY A 128 8.59 -8.83 -10.39
CA GLY A 128 8.68 -10.18 -10.95
C GLY A 128 9.93 -10.90 -10.43
N HIS A 129 9.80 -12.17 -10.03
CA HIS A 129 10.89 -12.97 -9.47
C HIS A 129 11.65 -12.28 -8.33
N ASP A 130 10.92 -11.69 -7.38
CA ASP A 130 11.48 -10.84 -6.34
C ASP A 130 12.48 -11.56 -5.43
N PRO A 131 13.76 -11.16 -5.42
CA PRO A 131 14.81 -11.86 -4.65
C PRO A 131 14.63 -11.75 -3.14
N ARG A 132 13.85 -10.76 -2.65
CA ARG A 132 13.57 -10.58 -1.23
C ARG A 132 12.76 -11.75 -0.66
N LEU A 133 11.94 -12.43 -1.47
CA LEU A 133 11.11 -13.57 -1.02
C LEU A 133 11.93 -14.75 -0.53
N ALA A 134 12.99 -15.12 -1.25
CA ALA A 134 13.87 -16.21 -0.84
C ALA A 134 14.53 -15.92 0.52
N MET A 135 14.95 -14.67 0.73
CA MET A 135 15.53 -14.24 2.00
C MET A 135 14.47 -14.25 3.11
N LEU A 136 13.27 -13.70 2.89
CA LEU A 136 12.18 -13.69 3.87
C LEU A 136 11.80 -15.08 4.34
N LYS A 137 11.68 -16.06 3.42
CA LYS A 137 11.40 -17.46 3.75
C LYS A 137 12.47 -18.09 4.64
N SER A 138 13.71 -17.64 4.53
CA SER A 138 14.82 -18.12 5.38
C SER A 138 14.81 -17.58 6.79
N LEU A 139 13.95 -16.59 7.09
CA LEU A 139 13.84 -15.97 8.41
C LEU A 139 12.82 -16.71 9.28
N SER A 140 13.11 -16.80 10.59
CA SER A 140 12.15 -17.25 11.60
C SER A 140 11.26 -16.11 12.13
N MET A 141 11.18 -14.99 11.40
CA MET A 141 10.47 -13.78 11.79
C MET A 141 9.16 -13.66 11.00
N PRO A 142 8.05 -13.26 11.62
CA PRO A 142 6.82 -12.95 10.91
C PRO A 142 7.03 -11.87 9.85
N TYR A 143 6.44 -12.06 8.67
CA TYR A 143 6.41 -11.04 7.64
C TYR A 143 5.10 -11.09 6.86
N VAL A 144 4.73 -9.98 6.24
CA VAL A 144 3.64 -9.88 5.27
C VAL A 144 4.10 -9.03 4.10
N VAL A 145 3.73 -9.47 2.90
CA VAL A 145 4.02 -8.78 1.64
C VAL A 145 2.76 -8.04 1.17
N HIS A 146 2.89 -6.81 0.70
CA HIS A 146 1.85 -6.12 -0.06
C HIS A 146 2.12 -6.27 -1.56
N GLY A 147 1.23 -6.99 -2.23
CA GLY A 147 1.40 -7.40 -3.62
C GLY A 147 1.84 -8.86 -3.75
N ARG A 148 1.90 -9.34 -4.99
CA ARG A 148 2.40 -10.66 -5.36
C ARG A 148 3.58 -10.51 -6.31
N SER A 149 4.44 -11.50 -6.41
CA SER A 149 5.55 -11.52 -7.36
C SER A 149 5.13 -12.32 -8.61
N PHE A 150 5.17 -11.70 -9.78
CA PHE A 150 4.86 -12.35 -11.04
C PHE A 150 5.85 -13.48 -11.36
N GLY A 151 5.36 -14.55 -11.96
CA GLY A 151 6.19 -15.68 -12.43
C GLY A 151 6.39 -16.80 -11.42
N SER A 152 5.79 -16.74 -10.23
CA SER A 152 5.78 -17.83 -9.25
C SER A 152 4.43 -17.93 -8.53
N GLU A 153 4.00 -19.14 -8.22
CA GLU A 153 2.87 -19.34 -7.29
C GLU A 153 3.25 -18.77 -5.91
N PRO A 154 2.40 -17.93 -5.33
CA PRO A 154 2.71 -17.32 -4.05
C PRO A 154 2.56 -18.36 -2.91
N ASP A 155 3.69 -18.78 -2.34
CA ASP A 155 3.79 -19.65 -1.17
C ASP A 155 4.28 -18.87 0.08
N TYR A 156 3.86 -17.62 0.20
CA TYR A 156 4.23 -16.67 1.23
C TYR A 156 3.01 -15.84 1.67
N PRO A 157 3.02 -15.28 2.90
CA PRO A 157 1.93 -14.45 3.38
C PRO A 157 1.88 -13.10 2.63
N TYR A 158 0.73 -12.83 1.98
CA TYR A 158 0.51 -11.58 1.28
C TYR A 158 -0.89 -10.99 1.53
N LEU A 159 -1.01 -9.69 1.27
CA LEU A 159 -2.24 -9.01 0.94
C LEU A 159 -2.02 -8.28 -0.38
N ASP A 160 -2.86 -8.52 -1.37
CA ASP A 160 -2.78 -7.85 -2.67
C ASP A 160 -4.14 -7.35 -3.12
N ILE A 161 -4.13 -6.35 -3.97
CA ILE A 161 -5.29 -5.85 -4.69
C ILE A 161 -5.38 -6.60 -6.02
N ASP A 162 -6.58 -6.96 -6.44
CA ASP A 162 -6.81 -7.61 -7.73
C ASP A 162 -6.64 -6.60 -8.88
N ASN A 163 -5.37 -6.24 -9.13
CA ASN A 163 -4.96 -5.28 -10.14
C ASN A 163 -5.31 -5.74 -11.56
N GLU A 164 -5.25 -7.04 -11.82
CA GLU A 164 -5.57 -7.63 -13.12
C GLU A 164 -7.09 -7.58 -13.37
N GLY A 165 -7.89 -8.05 -12.42
CA GLY A 165 -9.34 -7.98 -12.49
C GLY A 165 -9.87 -6.56 -12.57
N ALA A 166 -9.26 -5.61 -11.84
CA ALA A 166 -9.64 -4.19 -11.88
C ALA A 166 -9.54 -3.60 -13.30
N PHE A 167 -8.41 -3.82 -13.97
CA PHE A 167 -8.17 -3.27 -15.30
C PHE A 167 -8.86 -4.09 -16.41
N TYR A 168 -9.09 -5.37 -16.18
CA TYR A 168 -9.94 -6.17 -17.05
C TYR A 168 -11.38 -5.66 -17.04
N ASP A 169 -12.00 -5.46 -15.87
CA ASP A 169 -13.37 -4.95 -15.75
C ASP A 169 -13.52 -3.53 -16.28
N ALA A 170 -12.55 -2.65 -16.01
CA ALA A 170 -12.50 -1.30 -16.55
C ALA A 170 -12.45 -1.30 -18.09
N THR A 171 -11.62 -2.15 -18.69
CA THR A 171 -11.50 -2.28 -20.14
C THR A 171 -12.79 -2.83 -20.76
N ARG A 172 -13.42 -3.81 -20.12
CA ARG A 172 -14.70 -4.36 -20.56
C ARG A 172 -15.82 -3.31 -20.60
N LEU A 173 -15.87 -2.42 -19.59
CA LEU A 173 -16.81 -1.30 -19.60
C LEU A 173 -16.62 -0.44 -20.84
N LEU A 174 -15.39 -0.05 -21.16
CA LEU A 174 -15.10 0.79 -22.33
C LEU A 174 -15.39 0.06 -23.66
N LEU A 175 -15.12 -1.26 -23.72
CA LEU A 175 -15.52 -2.10 -24.87
C LEU A 175 -17.04 -2.16 -25.06
N GLN A 176 -17.82 -2.23 -23.96
CA GLN A 176 -19.30 -2.18 -24.00
C GLN A 176 -19.83 -0.83 -24.45
N LEU A 177 -19.09 0.27 -24.19
CA LEU A 177 -19.39 1.61 -24.68
C LEU A 177 -19.00 1.82 -26.17
N GLY A 178 -18.44 0.79 -26.81
CA GLY A 178 -18.12 0.77 -28.25
C GLY A 178 -16.70 1.24 -28.58
N HIS A 179 -15.84 1.50 -27.61
CA HIS A 179 -14.46 1.89 -27.87
C HIS A 179 -13.64 0.74 -28.45
N THR A 180 -12.77 1.08 -29.41
CA THR A 180 -11.85 0.14 -30.07
C THR A 180 -10.39 0.62 -30.06
N ARG A 181 -10.14 1.89 -29.69
CA ARG A 181 -8.79 2.49 -29.60
C ARG A 181 -8.50 2.87 -28.15
N PHE A 182 -7.55 2.16 -27.57
CA PHE A 182 -7.24 2.22 -26.16
C PHE A 182 -5.84 2.75 -25.91
N ALA A 183 -5.64 3.41 -24.77
CA ALA A 183 -4.33 3.70 -24.23
C ALA A 183 -4.26 3.40 -22.73
N LEU A 184 -3.06 3.08 -22.26
CA LEU A 184 -2.78 2.75 -20.86
C LEU A 184 -1.66 3.65 -20.32
N MET A 185 -1.99 4.49 -19.33
CA MET A 185 -1.04 5.20 -18.50
C MET A 185 -0.78 4.38 -17.23
N ASN A 186 0.35 3.71 -17.18
CA ASN A 186 0.67 2.74 -16.14
C ASN A 186 1.79 3.22 -15.22
N GLY A 187 1.94 2.56 -14.07
CA GLY A 187 3.12 2.69 -13.22
C GLY A 187 4.37 2.01 -13.82
N PRO A 188 5.53 2.09 -13.13
CA PRO A 188 6.77 1.46 -13.58
C PRO A 188 6.60 -0.04 -13.83
N ILE A 189 6.91 -0.49 -15.06
CA ILE A 189 6.59 -1.86 -15.53
C ILE A 189 7.39 -2.97 -14.83
N HIS A 190 8.46 -2.63 -14.11
CA HIS A 190 9.18 -3.60 -13.31
C HIS A 190 8.44 -3.99 -12.00
N LEU A 191 7.37 -3.26 -11.64
CA LEU A 191 6.54 -3.55 -10.48
C LEU A 191 5.38 -4.47 -10.86
N ASP A 192 5.10 -5.45 -10.00
CA ASP A 192 4.10 -6.48 -10.27
C ASP A 192 2.70 -5.93 -10.55
N PHE A 193 2.24 -4.93 -9.77
CA PHE A 193 0.93 -4.33 -9.98
C PHE A 193 0.76 -3.76 -11.39
N ALA A 194 1.83 -3.17 -11.95
CA ALA A 194 1.80 -2.58 -13.29
C ALA A 194 1.74 -3.68 -14.38
N ILE A 195 2.47 -4.78 -14.18
CA ILE A 195 2.38 -5.96 -15.06
C ILE A 195 0.94 -6.50 -15.06
N ARG A 196 0.34 -6.68 -13.88
CA ARG A 196 -1.02 -7.21 -13.75
C ARG A 196 -2.07 -6.30 -14.36
N ARG A 197 -1.98 -4.98 -14.15
CA ARG A 197 -2.86 -4.01 -14.79
C ARG A 197 -2.79 -4.08 -16.32
N LYS A 198 -1.57 -4.11 -16.87
CA LYS A 198 -1.35 -4.32 -18.32
C LYS A 198 -1.99 -5.63 -18.79
N ASN A 199 -1.79 -6.72 -18.09
CA ASN A 199 -2.35 -8.03 -18.44
C ASN A 199 -3.89 -8.01 -18.43
N GLY A 200 -4.51 -7.36 -17.45
CA GLY A 200 -5.96 -7.19 -17.40
C GLY A 200 -6.51 -6.47 -18.63
N VAL A 201 -5.85 -5.39 -19.06
CA VAL A 201 -6.21 -4.68 -20.30
C VAL A 201 -6.07 -5.58 -21.51
N ILE A 202 -4.90 -6.22 -21.68
CA ILE A 202 -4.63 -7.09 -22.84
C ILE A 202 -5.64 -8.25 -22.91
N SER A 203 -5.94 -8.89 -21.78
CA SER A 203 -6.88 -10.00 -21.71
C SER A 203 -8.29 -9.59 -22.15
N ALA A 204 -8.78 -8.42 -21.69
CA ALA A 204 -10.09 -7.93 -22.08
C ALA A 204 -10.15 -7.53 -23.56
N LEU A 205 -9.11 -6.89 -24.10
CA LEU A 205 -9.03 -6.52 -25.52
C LEU A 205 -8.99 -7.74 -26.42
N ALA A 206 -8.26 -8.80 -26.02
CA ALA A 206 -8.14 -10.03 -26.78
C ALA A 206 -9.49 -10.73 -27.01
N GLU A 207 -10.46 -10.60 -26.08
CA GLU A 207 -11.83 -11.14 -26.24
C GLU A 207 -12.58 -10.54 -27.45
N ARG A 208 -12.14 -9.37 -27.92
CA ARG A 208 -12.70 -8.67 -29.09
C ARG A 208 -11.74 -8.66 -30.28
N GLY A 209 -10.65 -9.43 -30.23
CA GLY A 209 -9.63 -9.44 -31.27
C GLY A 209 -8.86 -8.12 -31.42
N LEU A 210 -8.87 -7.29 -30.36
CA LEU A 210 -8.15 -6.01 -30.31
C LEU A 210 -6.79 -6.20 -29.65
N VAL A 211 -5.84 -5.34 -30.01
CA VAL A 211 -4.47 -5.32 -29.46
C VAL A 211 -4.20 -3.94 -28.88
N LEU A 212 -3.52 -3.88 -27.74
CA LEU A 212 -3.00 -2.64 -27.19
C LEU A 212 -1.64 -2.33 -27.85
N ASP A 213 -1.60 -1.26 -28.64
CA ASP A 213 -0.39 -0.83 -29.31
C ASP A 213 0.66 -0.36 -28.31
N GLU A 214 1.94 -0.65 -28.57
CA GLU A 214 3.06 -0.21 -27.72
C GLU A 214 3.13 1.33 -27.62
N GLY A 215 2.86 2.06 -28.71
CA GLY A 215 2.79 3.52 -28.73
C GLY A 215 1.63 4.11 -27.92
N CYS A 216 0.66 3.28 -27.55
CA CYS A 216 -0.47 3.64 -26.68
C CYS A 216 -0.25 3.26 -25.22
N MET A 217 0.98 2.93 -24.81
CA MET A 217 1.33 2.63 -23.42
C MET A 217 2.39 3.59 -22.89
N SER A 218 2.18 4.05 -21.66
CA SER A 218 3.18 4.79 -20.87
C SER A 218 3.45 4.04 -19.57
N HIS A 219 4.73 3.83 -19.25
CA HIS A 219 5.18 3.15 -18.04
C HIS A 219 6.13 4.06 -17.26
N ALA A 220 5.59 4.92 -16.42
CA ALA A 220 6.33 5.95 -15.72
C ALA A 220 5.93 6.06 -14.24
N LEU A 221 6.60 6.93 -13.48
CA LEU A 221 6.16 7.29 -12.14
C LEU A 221 4.73 7.89 -12.20
N MET A 222 3.90 7.57 -11.22
CA MET A 222 2.51 7.99 -11.19
C MET A 222 2.37 9.45 -10.70
N THR A 223 2.88 10.40 -11.48
CA THR A 223 2.79 11.84 -11.23
C THR A 223 1.84 12.51 -12.22
N ASP A 224 1.34 13.71 -11.88
CA ASP A 224 0.48 14.47 -12.78
C ASP A 224 1.23 14.95 -14.04
N GLU A 225 2.53 15.27 -13.92
CA GLU A 225 3.38 15.62 -15.05
C GLU A 225 3.48 14.45 -16.06
N GLN A 226 3.71 13.24 -15.57
CA GLN A 226 3.77 12.05 -16.44
C GLN A 226 2.42 11.76 -17.07
N GLY A 227 1.32 12.01 -16.37
CA GLY A 227 -0.03 11.92 -16.92
C GLY A 227 -0.28 12.94 -18.04
N LEU A 228 0.19 14.19 -17.88
CA LEU A 228 0.13 15.24 -18.89
C LEU A 228 0.91 14.82 -20.16
N LEU A 229 2.19 14.49 -20.00
CA LEU A 229 3.08 14.12 -21.11
C LEU A 229 2.58 12.90 -21.88
N ALA A 230 2.12 11.87 -21.17
CA ALA A 230 1.57 10.68 -21.82
C ALA A 230 0.30 11.00 -22.62
N MET A 231 -0.60 11.83 -22.08
CA MET A 231 -1.81 12.20 -22.79
C MET A 231 -1.54 13.09 -23.99
N GLU A 232 -0.64 14.05 -23.90
CA GLU A 232 -0.20 14.88 -25.03
C GLU A 232 0.35 14.00 -26.17
N HIS A 233 1.17 12.99 -25.84
CA HIS A 233 1.64 12.02 -26.82
C HIS A 233 0.49 11.25 -27.46
N PHE A 234 -0.45 10.70 -26.68
CA PHE A 234 -1.57 9.91 -27.22
C PHE A 234 -2.50 10.74 -28.09
N LEU A 235 -2.67 12.02 -27.78
CA LEU A 235 -3.50 12.93 -28.60
C LEU A 235 -2.89 13.24 -29.97
N GLN A 236 -1.56 13.09 -30.12
CA GLN A 236 -0.84 13.34 -31.38
C GLN A 236 -0.76 12.10 -32.28
N LEU A 237 -1.16 10.92 -31.79
CA LEU A 237 -1.14 9.70 -32.60
C LEU A 237 -2.10 9.79 -33.80
N PRO A 238 -1.72 9.25 -34.95
CA PRO A 238 -2.59 9.25 -36.17
C PRO A 238 -3.95 8.60 -35.89
N GLU A 239 -3.96 7.48 -35.14
CA GLU A 239 -5.17 6.83 -34.65
C GLU A 239 -5.34 7.12 -33.16
N ARG A 240 -5.77 8.33 -32.85
CA ARG A 240 -5.94 8.79 -31.49
C ARG A 240 -6.81 7.83 -30.65
N PRO A 241 -6.34 7.38 -29.47
CA PRO A 241 -7.17 6.61 -28.53
C PRO A 241 -8.37 7.43 -28.06
N THR A 242 -9.50 6.76 -27.89
CA THR A 242 -10.73 7.35 -27.34
C THR A 242 -11.07 6.82 -25.96
N ALA A 243 -10.34 5.78 -25.51
CA ALA A 243 -10.52 5.14 -24.22
C ALA A 243 -9.17 5.08 -23.49
N ILE A 244 -9.09 5.73 -22.36
CA ILE A 244 -7.86 5.88 -21.57
C ILE A 244 -8.03 5.18 -20.22
N LEU A 245 -7.06 4.34 -19.87
CA LEU A 245 -6.95 3.69 -18.56
C LEU A 245 -5.76 4.29 -17.80
N CYS A 246 -6.00 4.82 -16.61
CA CYS A 246 -4.98 5.45 -15.77
C CYS A 246 -4.75 4.63 -14.51
N SER A 247 -3.51 4.31 -14.21
CA SER A 247 -3.13 3.54 -13.01
C SER A 247 -3.26 4.33 -11.70
N SER A 248 -3.57 5.62 -11.74
CA SER A 248 -3.90 6.40 -10.54
C SER A 248 -4.70 7.65 -10.87
N THR A 249 -5.40 8.20 -9.89
CA THR A 249 -6.06 9.51 -9.99
C THR A 249 -5.06 10.65 -10.17
N VAL A 250 -3.80 10.47 -9.74
CA VAL A 250 -2.72 11.47 -9.93
C VAL A 250 -2.35 11.57 -11.42
N LEU A 251 -2.16 10.42 -12.12
CA LEU A 251 -1.97 10.41 -13.57
C LEU A 251 -3.17 11.02 -14.30
N ALA A 252 -4.39 10.67 -13.86
CA ALA A 252 -5.61 11.20 -14.46
C ALA A 252 -5.69 12.73 -14.36
N LEU A 253 -5.19 13.36 -13.29
CA LEU A 253 -5.16 14.81 -13.15
C LEU A 253 -4.38 15.46 -14.30
N GLY A 254 -3.18 14.96 -14.60
CA GLY A 254 -2.37 15.43 -15.73
C GLY A 254 -3.03 15.15 -17.09
N ALA A 255 -3.57 13.94 -17.25
CA ALA A 255 -4.27 13.55 -18.47
C ALA A 255 -5.46 14.49 -18.78
N ILE A 256 -6.26 14.85 -17.79
CA ILE A 256 -7.40 15.78 -17.94
C ILE A 256 -6.92 17.16 -18.34
N ARG A 257 -5.79 17.63 -17.81
CA ARG A 257 -5.21 18.92 -18.26
C ARG A 257 -4.89 18.91 -19.75
N ALA A 258 -4.27 17.84 -20.26
CA ALA A 258 -3.96 17.70 -21.68
C ALA A 258 -5.23 17.64 -22.53
N VAL A 259 -6.25 16.89 -22.09
CA VAL A 259 -7.57 16.82 -22.78
C VAL A 259 -8.19 18.22 -22.90
N ASN A 260 -8.21 18.98 -21.80
CA ASN A 260 -8.75 20.33 -21.76
C ASN A 260 -7.95 21.32 -22.63
N GLN A 261 -6.62 21.24 -22.62
CA GLN A 261 -5.74 22.08 -23.47
C GLN A 261 -5.94 21.81 -24.96
N ALA A 262 -6.28 20.56 -25.33
CA ALA A 262 -6.62 20.19 -26.69
C ALA A 262 -8.07 20.57 -27.09
N GLY A 263 -8.83 21.21 -26.20
CA GLY A 263 -10.22 21.60 -26.44
C GLY A 263 -11.20 20.43 -26.51
N LEU A 264 -10.82 19.26 -25.98
CA LEU A 264 -11.61 18.06 -25.97
C LEU A 264 -12.41 17.93 -24.67
N ARG A 265 -13.52 17.18 -24.72
CA ARG A 265 -14.43 16.97 -23.59
C ARG A 265 -14.27 15.57 -23.03
N LEU A 266 -13.95 15.51 -21.74
CA LEU A 266 -13.88 14.26 -21.02
C LEU A 266 -15.28 13.64 -20.86
N GLY A 267 -15.43 12.35 -21.16
CA GLY A 267 -16.70 11.63 -21.16
C GLY A 267 -17.49 11.73 -22.46
N GLU A 268 -17.11 12.64 -23.39
CA GLU A 268 -17.74 12.79 -24.69
C GLU A 268 -16.76 12.49 -25.83
N ASP A 269 -15.61 13.19 -25.87
CA ASP A 269 -14.61 13.00 -26.93
C ASP A 269 -13.54 11.97 -26.52
N ILE A 270 -13.28 11.86 -25.22
CA ILE A 270 -12.36 10.91 -24.58
C ILE A 270 -13.04 10.31 -23.35
N SER A 271 -13.09 8.99 -23.27
CA SER A 271 -13.43 8.26 -22.05
C SER A 271 -12.17 7.95 -21.22
N LEU A 272 -12.23 8.18 -19.90
CA LEU A 272 -11.12 7.92 -18.98
C LEU A 272 -11.61 7.17 -17.74
N ILE A 273 -10.92 6.09 -17.41
CA ILE A 273 -11.08 5.36 -16.14
C ILE A 273 -9.75 5.43 -15.38
N ALA A 274 -9.81 5.78 -14.09
CA ALA A 274 -8.64 5.79 -13.23
C ALA A 274 -8.73 4.75 -12.10
N HIS A 275 -7.59 4.28 -11.60
CA HIS A 275 -7.56 3.55 -10.34
C HIS A 275 -7.59 4.56 -9.19
N ASP A 276 -8.50 4.34 -8.22
CA ASP A 276 -8.69 5.18 -7.04
C ASP A 276 -8.19 4.44 -5.81
N ASP A 277 -7.05 4.86 -5.30
CA ASP A 277 -6.44 4.37 -4.05
C ASP A 277 -7.02 5.07 -2.80
N VAL A 278 -8.10 5.83 -2.97
CA VAL A 278 -8.79 6.62 -1.93
C VAL A 278 -7.88 7.69 -1.32
N LEU A 279 -7.20 8.46 -2.20
CA LEU A 279 -6.37 9.57 -1.77
C LEU A 279 -7.24 10.72 -1.21
N PRO A 280 -6.98 11.24 0.01
CA PRO A 280 -7.84 12.25 0.64
C PRO A 280 -7.98 13.56 -0.14
N LEU A 281 -6.93 13.93 -0.88
CA LEU A 281 -6.85 15.20 -1.62
C LEU A 281 -7.32 15.09 -3.07
N LEU A 282 -7.52 13.87 -3.60
CA LEU A 282 -7.88 13.63 -5.00
C LEU A 282 -9.12 12.73 -5.08
N LYS A 283 -10.24 13.24 -4.59
CA LYS A 283 -11.52 12.53 -4.62
C LYS A 283 -12.08 12.50 -6.04
N PRO A 284 -12.33 11.32 -6.63
CA PRO A 284 -12.83 11.19 -8.01
C PRO A 284 -14.12 11.97 -8.29
N GLU A 285 -15.00 12.10 -7.31
CA GLU A 285 -16.24 12.88 -7.42
C GLU A 285 -16.04 14.39 -7.45
N SER A 286 -14.87 14.89 -7.03
CA SER A 286 -14.56 16.33 -6.96
C SER A 286 -13.86 16.87 -8.19
N PHE A 287 -13.55 16.04 -9.17
CA PHE A 287 -13.01 16.50 -10.47
C PHE A 287 -14.08 17.25 -11.23
N SER A 288 -13.68 18.18 -12.14
CA SER A 288 -14.60 18.96 -12.97
C SER A 288 -15.59 18.08 -13.74
N VAL A 289 -15.13 16.92 -14.20
CA VAL A 289 -15.94 15.81 -14.66
C VAL A 289 -15.66 14.63 -13.71
N PRO A 290 -16.65 14.18 -12.90
CA PRO A 290 -16.46 13.09 -11.96
C PRO A 290 -15.92 11.82 -12.62
N LEU A 291 -14.84 11.24 -12.03
CA LEU A 291 -14.12 10.15 -12.65
C LEU A 291 -14.76 8.78 -12.39
N THR A 292 -14.95 8.00 -13.43
CA THR A 292 -15.15 6.55 -13.36
C THR A 292 -13.87 5.91 -12.84
N THR A 293 -13.99 5.04 -11.84
CA THR A 293 -12.81 4.47 -11.16
C THR A 293 -12.98 3.00 -10.84
N THR A 294 -11.86 2.26 -10.86
CA THR A 294 -11.71 1.04 -10.06
C THR A 294 -11.17 1.44 -8.69
N ARG A 295 -11.79 1.01 -7.61
CA ARG A 295 -11.51 1.53 -6.27
C ARG A 295 -10.99 0.47 -5.33
N SER A 296 -9.89 0.79 -4.63
CA SER A 296 -9.38 0.05 -3.48
C SER A 296 -8.73 1.03 -2.50
N SER A 297 -8.70 0.69 -1.20
CA SER A 297 -8.12 1.57 -0.19
C SER A 297 -6.76 1.06 0.26
N LEU A 298 -5.70 1.78 -0.12
CA LEU A 298 -4.34 1.50 0.39
C LEU A 298 -4.25 1.69 1.90
N ARG A 299 -4.96 2.67 2.46
CA ARG A 299 -5.03 2.88 3.91
C ARG A 299 -5.64 1.67 4.62
N ALA A 300 -6.74 1.11 4.11
CA ALA A 300 -7.33 -0.11 4.65
C ALA A 300 -6.39 -1.31 4.52
N ALA A 301 -5.66 -1.43 3.41
CA ALA A 301 -4.64 -2.47 3.24
C ALA A 301 -3.52 -2.33 4.28
N GLY A 302 -3.05 -1.10 4.56
CA GLY A 302 -2.08 -0.81 5.61
C GLY A 302 -2.58 -1.25 7.00
N VAL A 303 -3.80 -0.85 7.37
CA VAL A 303 -4.45 -1.30 8.63
C VAL A 303 -4.46 -2.82 8.72
N ARG A 304 -4.92 -3.49 7.65
CA ARG A 304 -5.04 -4.95 7.64
C ARG A 304 -3.70 -5.67 7.77
N ILE A 305 -2.67 -5.18 7.10
CA ILE A 305 -1.31 -5.75 7.21
C ILE A 305 -0.75 -5.58 8.62
N ALA A 306 -0.93 -4.39 9.23
CA ALA A 306 -0.52 -4.17 10.60
C ALA A 306 -1.25 -5.09 11.58
N GLN A 307 -2.56 -5.29 11.42
CA GLN A 307 -3.34 -6.25 12.23
C GLN A 307 -2.76 -7.65 12.15
N ARG A 308 -2.43 -8.12 10.94
CA ARG A 308 -1.84 -9.45 10.75
C ARG A 308 -0.48 -9.57 11.42
N LEU A 309 0.43 -8.61 11.18
CA LEU A 309 1.77 -8.63 11.75
C LEU A 309 1.75 -8.55 13.26
N ILE A 310 1.02 -7.59 13.83
CA ILE A 310 0.91 -7.39 15.28
C ILE A 310 0.22 -8.59 15.94
N GLY A 311 -0.84 -9.08 15.31
CA GLY A 311 -1.57 -10.25 15.80
C GLY A 311 -0.69 -11.49 15.85
N THR A 312 0.11 -11.73 14.81
CA THR A 312 1.07 -12.85 14.77
C THR A 312 2.13 -12.70 15.87
N VAL A 313 2.71 -11.51 16.04
CA VAL A 313 3.68 -11.25 17.12
C VAL A 313 3.08 -11.45 18.51
N LYS A 314 1.81 -11.08 18.70
CA LYS A 314 1.07 -11.24 19.96
C LYS A 314 0.44 -12.64 20.12
N GLN A 315 0.54 -13.50 19.14
CA GLN A 315 -0.12 -14.82 19.11
C GLN A 315 -1.65 -14.73 19.30
N ALA A 316 -2.27 -13.71 18.70
CA ALA A 316 -3.68 -13.39 18.87
C ALA A 316 -4.63 -14.21 17.97
N GLY A 317 -4.16 -15.32 17.40
CA GLY A 317 -4.94 -16.28 16.60
C GLY A 317 -4.40 -16.44 15.17
N PRO A 318 -4.97 -17.35 14.39
CA PRO A 318 -4.59 -17.54 13.00
C PRO A 318 -5.11 -16.39 12.13
N PHE A 319 -4.28 -15.92 11.20
CA PHE A 319 -4.65 -15.01 10.14
C PHE A 319 -4.55 -15.73 8.79
N PRO A 320 -5.36 -15.37 7.77
CA PRO A 320 -5.19 -15.90 6.44
C PRO A 320 -3.78 -15.60 5.93
N ASP A 321 -3.11 -16.60 5.38
CA ASP A 321 -1.78 -16.40 4.80
C ASP A 321 -1.84 -15.54 3.54
N GLN A 322 -2.95 -15.64 2.80
CA GLN A 322 -3.11 -14.97 1.51
C GLN A 322 -4.46 -14.27 1.44
N GLU A 323 -4.43 -12.99 1.11
CA GLU A 323 -5.62 -12.17 0.91
C GLU A 323 -5.51 -11.44 -0.44
N LEU A 324 -6.49 -11.67 -1.32
CA LEU A 324 -6.65 -10.93 -2.58
C LEU A 324 -7.95 -10.12 -2.49
N TRP A 325 -7.83 -8.80 -2.49
CA TRP A 325 -8.97 -7.90 -2.42
C TRP A 325 -9.43 -7.48 -3.79
N LYS A 326 -10.71 -7.71 -4.07
CA LYS A 326 -11.35 -7.21 -5.28
C LYS A 326 -11.53 -5.71 -5.21
N THR A 327 -11.53 -5.07 -6.37
CA THR A 327 -11.85 -3.65 -6.52
C THR A 327 -13.33 -3.46 -6.85
N GLU A 328 -13.83 -2.27 -6.56
CA GLU A 328 -15.16 -1.82 -6.96
C GLU A 328 -15.05 -0.94 -8.20
N LEU A 329 -15.79 -1.24 -9.27
CA LEU A 329 -15.91 -0.38 -10.44
C LEU A 329 -17.05 0.60 -10.22
N ILE A 330 -16.71 1.90 -10.10
CA ILE A 330 -17.67 2.98 -9.84
C ILE A 330 -17.78 3.85 -11.10
N VAL A 331 -18.90 3.74 -11.81
CA VAL A 331 -19.16 4.47 -13.06
C VAL A 331 -19.63 5.89 -12.75
N ARG A 332 -18.99 6.87 -13.42
CA ARG A 332 -19.32 8.30 -13.33
C ARG A 332 -19.24 8.95 -14.71
N ALA A 333 -19.16 10.28 -14.76
CA ALA A 333 -19.29 11.07 -15.98
C ALA A 333 -18.06 11.06 -16.91
N SER A 334 -16.90 10.56 -16.47
CA SER A 334 -15.68 10.54 -17.31
C SER A 334 -15.67 9.46 -18.39
N THR A 335 -16.73 8.65 -18.47
CA THR A 335 -16.91 7.61 -19.50
C THR A 335 -18.24 7.79 -20.22
N GLY A 336 -18.23 7.66 -21.52
CA GLY A 336 -19.40 7.73 -22.40
C GLY A 336 -19.27 6.81 -23.60
N PRO A 337 -20.28 6.75 -24.49
CA PRO A 337 -20.18 6.01 -25.73
C PRO A 337 -19.02 6.52 -26.61
N VAL A 338 -18.47 5.63 -27.45
CA VAL A 338 -17.45 6.03 -28.41
C VAL A 338 -17.95 7.25 -29.25
N PRO A 339 -17.11 8.29 -29.44
CA PRO A 339 -17.49 9.44 -30.24
C PRO A 339 -17.93 9.02 -31.64
N ARG A 340 -19.04 9.60 -32.14
CA ARG A 340 -19.46 9.41 -33.54
C ARG A 340 -18.44 10.06 -34.43
N ALA A 341 -18.03 9.36 -35.49
CA ALA A 341 -17.10 9.84 -36.51
C ALA A 341 -17.65 11.05 -37.26
#